data_146304f11c7e29d33a22146f5df8c982
#
_entry.id   146304f11c7e29d33a22146f5df8c982
#
_cell.length_a   1.000
_cell.length_b   1.000
_cell.length_c   1.000
_cell.angle_alpha   90.00
_cell.angle_beta   90.00
_cell.angle_gamma   90.00
#
_symmetry.space_group_name_H-M   'P 1'
#
loop_
_entity.id
_entity.type
_entity.pdbx_description
1 polymer ?
#
loop_
_entity_poly.entity_id
_entity_poly.type
_entity_poly.pdbx_seq_one_letter_code
_entity_poly.pdbx_strand_id
1 'polypeptide(L)'
;MKGIVLAGGSGTRLYPLTKVTSKQLLPVYDKPMIFYPISTLMLAGIRDILIISTPHDLPNFERLLGDGSSMGVHFSYKVQERPDGLAQAFVLGKEFIGDDSVCLVLGDNIFYGNHFGRMLREAVRNAEDNHRATVFGKYVNDPERFGIAEFDDNGKVISLEEKPSQPKSNYAVVGLYFYDNRVVEYASTLKPSARGEYEITDLNRIFLEKGDLDLQVLGRGFSWVDTGTIESMADAANYVRSIEHIQGIRISVPEEIAFYNGWISKEELLATAEEYGKSPYGQYLKNIAKGNIQDTITKV
;
A
#
# COMPACT_ATOMS: atom_id res chain seq x y z
N MET A 1 -12.79 -8.88 2.28
CA MET A 1 -11.64 -8.11 2.87
C MET A 1 -11.80 -6.62 2.61
N LYS A 2 -11.45 -5.78 3.57
CA LYS A 2 -11.39 -4.31 3.46
C LYS A 2 -9.95 -3.85 3.26
N GLY A 3 -9.76 -2.68 2.64
CA GLY A 3 -8.44 -2.07 2.47
C GLY A 3 -8.31 -0.78 3.27
N ILE A 4 -7.12 -0.51 3.80
CA ILE A 4 -6.78 0.77 4.42
C ILE A 4 -5.52 1.31 3.76
N VAL A 5 -5.57 2.54 3.28
CA VAL A 5 -4.39 3.30 2.88
C VAL A 5 -4.10 4.32 3.97
N LEU A 6 -2.97 4.17 4.67
CA LEU A 6 -2.55 5.15 5.67
C LEU A 6 -1.70 6.23 5.00
N ALA A 7 -2.33 7.38 4.77
CA ALA A 7 -1.76 8.54 4.09
C ALA A 7 -1.58 9.74 5.04
N GLY A 8 -1.23 9.44 6.30
CA GLY A 8 -0.94 10.42 7.34
C GLY A 8 0.53 10.81 7.42
N GLY A 9 0.86 11.54 8.49
CA GLY A 9 2.21 11.96 8.80
C GLY A 9 2.52 13.40 8.38
N SER A 10 3.46 14.04 9.10
CA SER A 10 3.81 15.46 8.89
C SER A 10 4.64 15.74 7.64
N GLY A 11 5.23 14.73 7.02
CA GLY A 11 6.07 14.87 5.82
C GLY A 11 7.29 15.78 5.97
N THR A 12 7.71 16.11 7.18
CA THR A 12 8.76 17.13 7.46
C THR A 12 10.11 16.84 6.82
N ARG A 13 10.44 15.54 6.60
CA ARG A 13 11.66 15.14 5.89
C ARG A 13 11.70 15.59 4.42
N LEU A 14 10.54 15.92 3.85
CA LEU A 14 10.40 16.38 2.47
C LEU A 14 10.20 17.90 2.37
N TYR A 15 10.35 18.65 3.45
CA TYR A 15 10.26 20.11 3.37
C TYR A 15 11.33 20.67 2.39
N PRO A 16 10.97 21.69 1.55
CA PRO A 16 9.69 22.45 1.56
C PRO A 16 8.53 21.85 0.75
N LEU A 17 8.69 20.71 0.07
CA LEU A 17 7.70 20.12 -0.86
C LEU A 17 6.35 19.86 -0.18
N THR A 18 6.37 19.46 1.08
CA THR A 18 5.19 19.05 1.86
C THR A 18 4.67 20.16 2.81
N LYS A 19 5.08 21.42 2.60
CA LYS A 19 4.60 22.53 3.44
C LYS A 19 3.09 22.82 3.32
N VAL A 20 2.52 22.52 2.16
CA VAL A 20 1.13 22.86 1.81
C VAL A 20 0.35 21.66 1.27
N THR A 21 0.93 20.48 1.28
CA THR A 21 0.30 19.27 0.76
C THR A 21 0.86 18.03 1.40
N SER A 22 0.05 16.98 1.45
CA SER A 22 0.51 15.65 1.87
C SER A 22 1.56 15.10 0.91
N LYS A 23 2.52 14.35 1.45
CA LYS A 23 3.52 13.62 0.67
C LYS A 23 2.88 12.72 -0.39
N GLN A 24 1.81 12.03 -0.05
CA GLN A 24 1.13 11.08 -0.91
C GLN A 24 0.38 11.73 -2.08
N LEU A 25 0.24 13.06 -2.08
CA LEU A 25 -0.29 13.85 -3.20
C LEU A 25 0.80 14.36 -4.14
N LEU A 26 2.07 14.25 -3.75
CA LEU A 26 3.18 14.59 -4.63
C LEU A 26 3.26 13.61 -5.81
N PRO A 27 3.68 14.07 -6.99
CA PRO A 27 3.81 13.21 -8.15
C PRO A 27 4.99 12.24 -7.99
N VAL A 28 4.79 10.99 -8.35
CA VAL A 28 5.84 10.03 -8.64
C VAL A 28 5.75 9.72 -10.13
N TYR A 29 6.59 10.38 -10.91
CA TYR A 29 6.63 10.41 -12.35
C TYR A 29 5.32 10.97 -12.99
N ASP A 30 4.34 10.14 -13.31
CA ASP A 30 3.19 10.49 -14.15
C ASP A 30 1.84 10.56 -13.40
N LYS A 31 1.83 10.22 -12.12
CA LYS A 31 0.62 10.20 -11.29
C LYS A 31 0.92 10.51 -9.81
N PRO A 32 -0.11 10.89 -9.01
CA PRO A 32 0.06 11.08 -7.57
C PRO A 32 0.51 9.79 -6.87
N MET A 33 1.37 9.93 -5.88
CA MET A 33 1.93 8.79 -5.13
C MET A 33 0.85 7.84 -4.57
N ILE A 34 -0.29 8.36 -4.12
CA ILE A 34 -1.39 7.58 -3.55
C ILE A 34 -1.96 6.53 -4.52
N PHE A 35 -1.80 6.70 -5.85
CA PHE A 35 -2.29 5.75 -6.85
C PHE A 35 -1.58 4.40 -6.77
N TYR A 36 -0.32 4.37 -6.34
CA TYR A 36 0.47 3.13 -6.21
C TYR A 36 -0.08 2.21 -5.11
N PRO A 37 -0.26 2.65 -3.85
CA PRO A 37 -0.86 1.81 -2.83
C PRO A 37 -2.33 1.46 -3.10
N ILE A 38 -3.13 2.36 -3.71
CA ILE A 38 -4.49 2.04 -4.17
C ILE A 38 -4.44 0.89 -5.18
N SER A 39 -3.56 0.97 -6.19
CA SER A 39 -3.38 -0.12 -7.17
C SER A 39 -2.96 -1.43 -6.52
N THR A 40 -2.15 -1.39 -5.46
CA THR A 40 -1.76 -2.58 -4.71
C THR A 40 -2.97 -3.26 -4.07
N LEU A 41 -3.88 -2.51 -3.44
CA LEU A 41 -5.13 -3.04 -2.89
C LEU A 41 -6.04 -3.60 -4.00
N MET A 42 -6.15 -2.90 -5.12
CA MET A 42 -6.95 -3.35 -6.26
C MET A 42 -6.42 -4.63 -6.88
N LEU A 43 -5.09 -4.81 -6.98
CA LEU A 43 -4.45 -6.07 -7.43
C LEU A 43 -4.69 -7.23 -6.46
N ALA A 44 -4.96 -6.94 -5.20
CA ALA A 44 -5.41 -7.94 -4.22
C ALA A 44 -6.91 -8.28 -4.33
N GLY A 45 -7.66 -7.60 -5.20
CA GLY A 45 -9.12 -7.76 -5.35
C GLY A 45 -9.93 -6.92 -4.37
N ILE A 46 -9.31 -6.01 -3.65
CA ILE A 46 -9.97 -5.19 -2.62
C ILE A 46 -10.60 -3.96 -3.27
N ARG A 47 -11.90 -3.76 -3.03
CA ARG A 47 -12.68 -2.67 -3.61
C ARG A 47 -13.23 -1.67 -2.60
N ASP A 48 -13.40 -2.05 -1.35
CA ASP A 48 -13.78 -1.14 -0.26
C ASP A 48 -12.50 -0.64 0.42
N ILE A 49 -12.20 0.64 0.29
CA ILE A 49 -10.92 1.22 0.68
C ILE A 49 -11.14 2.44 1.58
N LEU A 50 -10.54 2.42 2.76
CA LEU A 50 -10.51 3.55 3.69
C LEU A 50 -9.19 4.32 3.53
N ILE A 51 -9.30 5.60 3.24
CA ILE A 51 -8.17 6.54 3.22
C ILE A 51 -8.10 7.22 4.59
N ILE A 52 -7.00 7.01 5.31
CA ILE A 52 -6.76 7.68 6.60
C ILE A 52 -5.69 8.75 6.41
N SER A 53 -6.01 10.00 6.74
CA SER A 53 -5.07 11.12 6.60
C SER A 53 -5.26 12.17 7.69
N THR A 54 -4.41 13.20 7.67
CA THR A 54 -4.48 14.32 8.61
C THR A 54 -5.74 15.18 8.35
N PRO A 55 -6.23 15.96 9.34
CA PRO A 55 -7.34 16.89 9.13
C PRO A 55 -7.09 17.88 8.00
N HIS A 56 -5.83 18.32 7.84
CA HIS A 56 -5.42 19.28 6.83
C HIS A 56 -5.46 18.71 5.41
N ASP A 57 -5.04 17.45 5.24
CA ASP A 57 -4.82 16.88 3.92
C ASP A 57 -6.01 16.04 3.40
N LEU A 58 -6.85 15.52 4.29
CA LEU A 58 -7.97 14.64 3.93
C LEU A 58 -8.90 15.25 2.88
N PRO A 59 -9.28 16.55 2.93
CA PRO A 59 -10.11 17.16 1.90
C PRO A 59 -9.48 17.17 0.49
N ASN A 60 -8.14 17.11 0.40
CA ASN A 60 -7.45 17.03 -0.87
C ASN A 60 -7.52 15.61 -1.45
N PHE A 61 -7.47 14.57 -0.60
CA PHE A 61 -7.70 13.20 -1.03
C PHE A 61 -9.14 13.00 -1.49
N GLU A 62 -10.13 13.51 -0.76
CA GLU A 62 -11.54 13.47 -1.16
C GLU A 62 -11.77 14.12 -2.52
N ARG A 63 -11.13 15.27 -2.78
CA ARG A 63 -11.22 15.97 -4.07
C ARG A 63 -10.54 15.22 -5.20
N LEU A 64 -9.40 14.53 -4.92
CA LEU A 64 -8.66 13.78 -5.93
C LEU A 64 -9.34 12.46 -6.30
N LEU A 65 -9.86 11.73 -5.31
CA LEU A 65 -10.29 10.35 -5.45
C LEU A 65 -11.81 10.20 -5.55
N GLY A 66 -12.57 11.21 -5.10
CA GLY A 66 -14.04 11.17 -5.08
C GLY A 66 -14.58 10.00 -4.25
N ASP A 67 -15.63 9.37 -4.74
CA ASP A 67 -16.22 8.17 -4.15
C ASP A 67 -15.57 6.85 -4.62
N GLY A 68 -14.66 6.92 -5.60
CA GLY A 68 -13.95 5.77 -6.18
C GLY A 68 -14.65 5.14 -7.38
N SER A 69 -15.83 5.58 -7.77
CA SER A 69 -16.60 4.98 -8.87
C SER A 69 -15.84 4.96 -10.19
N SER A 70 -15.07 6.03 -10.50
CA SER A 70 -14.23 6.11 -11.70
C SER A 70 -13.10 5.05 -11.74
N MET A 71 -12.74 4.50 -10.60
CA MET A 71 -11.75 3.44 -10.44
C MET A 71 -12.39 2.08 -10.09
N GLY A 72 -13.72 1.97 -10.14
CA GLY A 72 -14.45 0.74 -9.84
C GLY A 72 -14.34 0.26 -8.39
N VAL A 73 -14.03 1.15 -7.47
CA VAL A 73 -13.89 0.91 -6.02
C VAL A 73 -14.80 1.85 -5.22
N HIS A 74 -14.84 1.70 -3.89
CA HIS A 74 -15.55 2.59 -2.99
C HIS A 74 -14.56 3.16 -1.97
N PHE A 75 -14.39 4.47 -1.98
CA PHE A 75 -13.58 5.16 -0.99
C PHE A 75 -14.40 5.64 0.21
N SER A 76 -13.87 5.40 1.39
CA SER A 76 -14.27 6.04 2.64
C SER A 76 -13.09 6.83 3.18
N TYR A 77 -13.36 7.82 4.03
CA TYR A 77 -12.35 8.76 4.52
C TYR A 77 -12.41 8.88 6.03
N LYS A 78 -11.25 8.90 6.69
CA LYS A 78 -11.16 9.06 8.15
C LYS A 78 -9.99 9.94 8.53
N VAL A 79 -10.23 10.84 9.46
CA VAL A 79 -9.19 11.71 10.03
C VAL A 79 -8.36 10.94 11.05
N GLN A 80 -7.03 11.06 10.95
CA GLN A 80 -6.08 10.77 12.00
C GLN A 80 -5.57 12.10 12.57
N GLU A 81 -6.02 12.46 13.76
CA GLU A 81 -5.70 13.77 14.37
C GLU A 81 -4.21 13.93 14.66
N ARG A 82 -3.54 12.85 15.05
CA ARG A 82 -2.10 12.81 15.35
C ARG A 82 -1.49 11.51 14.83
N PRO A 83 -0.23 11.55 14.35
CA PRO A 83 0.46 10.37 13.83
C PRO A 83 0.96 9.48 14.98
N ASP A 84 0.06 8.91 15.76
CA ASP A 84 0.36 8.12 16.95
C ASP A 84 0.83 6.69 16.64
N GLY A 85 1.15 6.39 15.39
CA GLY A 85 1.68 5.09 14.94
C GLY A 85 0.79 4.36 13.93
N LEU A 86 1.36 3.35 13.26
CA LEU A 86 0.70 2.66 12.15
C LEU A 86 -0.46 1.78 12.63
N ALA A 87 -0.33 1.13 13.79
CA ALA A 87 -1.36 0.24 14.32
C ALA A 87 -2.65 0.98 14.73
N GLN A 88 -2.59 2.30 14.95
CA GLN A 88 -3.77 3.12 15.21
C GLN A 88 -4.79 3.08 14.06
N ALA A 89 -4.34 2.79 12.82
CA ALA A 89 -5.22 2.69 11.65
C ALA A 89 -6.35 1.68 11.85
N PHE A 90 -6.11 0.56 12.54
CA PHE A 90 -7.14 -0.46 12.80
C PHE A 90 -8.16 -0.01 13.84
N VAL A 91 -7.74 0.77 14.83
CA VAL A 91 -8.64 1.35 15.83
C VAL A 91 -9.52 2.44 15.20
N LEU A 92 -8.94 3.32 14.38
CA LEU A 92 -9.67 4.36 13.64
C LEU A 92 -10.62 3.76 12.61
N GLY A 93 -10.19 2.68 11.95
CA GLY A 93 -10.95 1.97 10.92
C GLY A 93 -11.95 0.93 11.45
N LYS A 94 -12.10 0.74 12.76
CA LYS A 94 -12.90 -0.34 13.36
C LYS A 94 -14.31 -0.46 12.78
N GLU A 95 -15.04 0.65 12.67
CA GLU A 95 -16.41 0.66 12.12
C GLU A 95 -16.43 0.30 10.62
N PHE A 96 -15.43 0.75 9.85
CA PHE A 96 -15.29 0.44 8.43
C PHE A 96 -14.91 -1.03 8.22
N ILE A 97 -14.00 -1.56 9.04
CA ILE A 97 -13.57 -2.96 8.97
C ILE A 97 -14.76 -3.89 9.30
N GLY A 98 -15.54 -3.55 10.34
CA GLY A 98 -16.64 -4.42 10.82
C GLY A 98 -16.11 -5.79 11.21
N ASP A 99 -16.69 -6.83 10.62
CA ASP A 99 -16.31 -8.23 10.83
C ASP A 99 -15.37 -8.79 9.75
N ASP A 100 -14.93 -7.95 8.79
CA ASP A 100 -14.10 -8.36 7.68
C ASP A 100 -12.61 -8.49 8.08
N SER A 101 -11.86 -9.28 7.31
CA SER A 101 -10.40 -9.22 7.25
C SER A 101 -9.96 -7.90 6.62
N VAL A 102 -8.73 -7.45 6.90
CA VAL A 102 -8.25 -6.15 6.44
C VAL A 102 -6.81 -6.20 5.93
N CYS A 103 -6.57 -5.46 4.85
CA CYS A 103 -5.23 -5.14 4.35
C CYS A 103 -4.90 -3.68 4.66
N LEU A 104 -3.75 -3.42 5.29
CA LEU A 104 -3.17 -2.10 5.45
C LEU A 104 -2.00 -1.93 4.50
N VAL A 105 -1.98 -0.84 3.74
CA VAL A 105 -0.84 -0.42 2.94
C VAL A 105 -0.44 1.02 3.30
N LEU A 106 0.86 1.26 3.39
CA LEU A 106 1.37 2.61 3.64
C LEU A 106 1.30 3.44 2.34
N GLY A 107 0.78 4.66 2.47
CA GLY A 107 0.49 5.55 1.35
C GLY A 107 1.71 6.05 0.57
N ASP A 108 2.90 5.78 1.06
CA ASP A 108 4.21 6.17 0.49
C ASP A 108 5.03 4.98 -0.01
N ASN A 109 4.45 3.79 -0.04
CA ASN A 109 5.13 2.59 -0.51
C ASN A 109 4.73 2.25 -1.94
N ILE A 110 5.72 1.98 -2.78
CA ILE A 110 5.57 1.57 -4.18
C ILE A 110 6.08 0.16 -4.33
N PHE A 111 5.25 -0.70 -4.90
CA PHE A 111 5.53 -2.11 -5.14
C PHE A 111 5.45 -2.41 -6.64
N TYR A 112 6.44 -3.11 -7.17
CA TYR A 112 6.39 -3.60 -8.54
C TYR A 112 7.24 -4.86 -8.71
N GLY A 113 6.68 -5.90 -9.32
CA GLY A 113 7.40 -7.14 -9.59
C GLY A 113 6.50 -8.23 -10.15
N ASN A 114 7.14 -9.25 -10.73
CA ASN A 114 6.43 -10.39 -11.30
C ASN A 114 5.64 -11.15 -10.23
N HIS A 115 4.46 -11.63 -10.63
CA HIS A 115 3.57 -12.45 -9.80
C HIS A 115 3.01 -11.73 -8.54
N PHE A 116 3.13 -10.41 -8.46
CA PHE A 116 2.67 -9.67 -7.29
C PHE A 116 1.19 -9.91 -6.98
N GLY A 117 0.31 -9.82 -7.98
CA GLY A 117 -1.11 -10.11 -7.79
C GLY A 117 -1.38 -11.51 -7.22
N ARG A 118 -0.58 -12.53 -7.60
CA ARG A 118 -0.70 -13.88 -7.01
C ARG A 118 -0.32 -13.89 -5.53
N MET A 119 0.79 -13.24 -5.17
CA MET A 119 1.23 -13.13 -3.78
C MET A 119 0.18 -12.41 -2.91
N LEU A 120 -0.40 -11.34 -3.44
CA LEU A 120 -1.46 -10.60 -2.75
C LEU A 120 -2.71 -11.45 -2.52
N ARG A 121 -3.18 -12.18 -3.54
CA ARG A 121 -4.35 -13.08 -3.41
C ARG A 121 -4.09 -14.25 -2.44
N GLU A 122 -2.85 -14.72 -2.36
CA GLU A 122 -2.45 -15.71 -1.35
C GLU A 122 -2.54 -15.13 0.06
N ALA A 123 -2.08 -13.89 0.25
CA ALA A 123 -2.20 -13.19 1.53
C ALA A 123 -3.67 -12.93 1.92
N VAL A 124 -4.53 -12.60 0.94
CA VAL A 124 -5.99 -12.48 1.16
C VAL A 124 -6.56 -13.80 1.67
N ARG A 125 -6.28 -14.92 0.98
CA ARG A 125 -6.76 -16.26 1.40
C ARG A 125 -6.22 -16.67 2.77
N ASN A 126 -4.96 -16.35 3.07
CA ASN A 126 -4.42 -16.60 4.40
C ASN A 126 -5.21 -15.90 5.50
N ALA A 127 -5.57 -14.65 5.29
CA ALA A 127 -6.33 -13.88 6.27
C ALA A 127 -7.81 -14.34 6.37
N GLU A 128 -8.46 -14.62 5.24
CA GLU A 128 -9.89 -14.95 5.20
C GLU A 128 -10.17 -16.42 5.53
N ASP A 129 -9.41 -17.35 4.97
CA ASP A 129 -9.69 -18.79 5.07
C ASP A 129 -8.89 -19.44 6.21
N ASN A 130 -7.65 -18.99 6.45
CA ASN A 130 -6.75 -19.62 7.40
C ASN A 130 -6.62 -18.84 8.73
N HIS A 131 -7.23 -17.65 8.81
CA HIS A 131 -7.12 -16.74 9.96
C HIS A 131 -5.68 -16.44 10.38
N ARG A 132 -4.81 -16.18 9.41
CA ARG A 132 -3.39 -15.91 9.60
C ARG A 132 -3.04 -14.53 9.05
N ALA A 133 -2.19 -13.82 9.76
CA ALA A 133 -1.57 -12.61 9.25
C ALA A 133 -0.51 -12.92 8.20
N THR A 134 -0.40 -12.07 7.17
CA THR A 134 0.70 -12.12 6.21
C THR A 134 1.38 -10.76 6.12
N VAL A 135 2.70 -10.75 6.28
CA VAL A 135 3.57 -9.60 6.05
C VAL A 135 4.57 -9.91 4.95
N PHE A 136 5.18 -8.87 4.39
CA PHE A 136 6.14 -9.02 3.31
C PHE A 136 7.52 -8.56 3.75
N GLY A 137 8.54 -9.34 3.42
CA GLY A 137 9.94 -9.08 3.73
C GLY A 137 10.74 -8.72 2.49
N LYS A 138 11.56 -7.67 2.56
CA LYS A 138 12.48 -7.27 1.49
C LYS A 138 13.88 -7.09 2.02
N TYR A 139 14.88 -7.65 1.31
CA TYR A 139 16.29 -7.42 1.62
C TYR A 139 16.65 -5.94 1.41
N VAL A 140 17.26 -5.32 2.43
CA VAL A 140 17.72 -3.92 2.43
C VAL A 140 19.17 -3.81 2.87
N ASN A 141 19.81 -2.69 2.54
CA ASN A 141 21.21 -2.43 2.95
C ASN A 141 21.31 -1.61 4.24
N ASP A 142 20.22 -1.01 4.68
CA ASP A 142 20.10 -0.11 5.84
C ASP A 142 18.99 -0.60 6.81
N PRO A 143 19.12 -1.85 7.34
CA PRO A 143 18.05 -2.51 8.10
C PRO A 143 17.66 -1.78 9.39
N GLU A 144 18.55 -1.01 10.00
CA GLU A 144 18.31 -0.25 11.22
C GLU A 144 17.17 0.80 11.10
N ARG A 145 16.70 1.08 9.87
CA ARG A 145 15.62 2.03 9.61
C ARG A 145 14.22 1.42 9.70
N PHE A 146 14.10 0.10 9.70
CA PHE A 146 12.86 -0.64 9.50
C PHE A 146 12.57 -1.63 10.63
N GLY A 147 11.34 -2.15 10.64
CA GLY A 147 11.05 -3.37 11.37
C GLY A 147 11.75 -4.55 10.69
N ILE A 148 12.52 -5.34 11.42
CA ILE A 148 13.36 -6.41 10.88
C ILE A 148 12.84 -7.78 11.31
N ALA A 149 12.76 -8.70 10.36
CA ALA A 149 12.40 -10.09 10.58
C ALA A 149 13.67 -10.95 10.69
N GLU A 150 13.72 -11.81 11.72
CA GLU A 150 14.74 -12.85 11.89
C GLU A 150 14.15 -14.21 11.51
N PHE A 151 14.93 -15.05 10.84
CA PHE A 151 14.52 -16.38 10.37
C PHE A 151 15.34 -17.48 10.99
N ASP A 152 14.72 -18.64 11.18
CA ASP A 152 15.43 -19.88 11.46
C ASP A 152 16.04 -20.50 10.17
N ASP A 153 16.74 -21.62 10.32
CA ASP A 153 17.39 -22.33 9.21
C ASP A 153 16.38 -22.88 8.17
N ASN A 154 15.10 -22.97 8.51
CA ASN A 154 14.02 -23.39 7.63
C ASN A 154 13.31 -22.22 6.93
N GLY A 155 13.74 -20.98 7.19
CA GLY A 155 13.14 -19.76 6.65
C GLY A 155 11.85 -19.33 7.35
N LYS A 156 11.56 -19.88 8.55
CA LYS A 156 10.42 -19.44 9.36
C LYS A 156 10.82 -18.23 10.21
N VAL A 157 9.95 -17.22 10.27
CA VAL A 157 10.14 -16.05 11.14
C VAL A 157 10.12 -16.47 12.59
N ILE A 158 11.15 -16.08 13.35
CA ILE A 158 11.31 -16.39 14.78
C ILE A 158 11.29 -15.13 15.65
N SER A 159 11.63 -13.97 15.10
CA SER A 159 11.50 -12.70 15.82
C SER A 159 11.24 -11.53 14.87
N LEU A 160 10.67 -10.45 15.42
CA LEU A 160 10.48 -9.16 14.79
C LEU A 160 10.97 -8.06 15.70
N GLU A 161 11.76 -7.11 15.19
CA GLU A 161 12.32 -6.03 15.99
C GLU A 161 12.18 -4.68 15.25
N GLU A 162 11.62 -3.68 15.93
CA GLU A 162 11.43 -2.34 15.37
C GLU A 162 12.72 -1.54 15.45
N LYS A 163 13.25 -1.13 14.31
CA LYS A 163 14.45 -0.28 14.17
C LYS A 163 15.59 -0.66 15.12
N PRO A 164 16.06 -1.91 15.04
CA PRO A 164 17.09 -2.40 15.95
C PRO A 164 18.42 -1.67 15.72
N SER A 165 19.12 -1.34 16.80
CA SER A 165 20.48 -0.79 16.71
C SER A 165 21.51 -1.82 16.24
N GLN A 166 21.21 -3.10 16.39
CA GLN A 166 22.00 -4.23 15.90
C GLN A 166 21.07 -5.22 15.20
N PRO A 167 20.77 -5.01 13.91
CA PRO A 167 19.85 -5.87 13.18
C PRO A 167 20.34 -7.31 13.07
N LYS A 168 19.45 -8.28 13.33
CA LYS A 168 19.76 -9.72 13.22
C LYS A 168 19.66 -10.25 11.79
N SER A 169 19.06 -9.50 10.90
CA SER A 169 18.96 -9.80 9.48
C SER A 169 18.87 -8.51 8.65
N ASN A 170 18.92 -8.65 7.31
CA ASN A 170 18.70 -7.57 6.37
C ASN A 170 17.28 -7.58 5.78
N TYR A 171 16.34 -8.34 6.32
CA TYR A 171 14.99 -8.41 5.81
C TYR A 171 14.07 -7.46 6.54
N ALA A 172 13.79 -6.32 5.89
CA ALA A 172 12.82 -5.34 6.37
C ALA A 172 11.39 -5.83 6.12
N VAL A 173 10.52 -5.67 7.10
CA VAL A 173 9.07 -5.82 6.93
C VAL A 173 8.57 -4.55 6.26
N VAL A 174 8.03 -4.71 5.05
CA VAL A 174 7.59 -3.58 4.22
C VAL A 174 6.18 -3.11 4.60
N GLY A 175 5.79 -1.93 4.15
CA GLY A 175 4.53 -1.28 4.50
C GLY A 175 3.28 -1.89 3.84
N LEU A 176 3.12 -3.22 3.93
CA LEU A 176 1.99 -3.96 3.40
C LEU A 176 1.66 -5.14 4.31
N TYR A 177 0.44 -5.16 4.86
CA TYR A 177 0.06 -6.05 5.93
C TYR A 177 -1.34 -6.60 5.70
N PHE A 178 -1.53 -7.92 5.85
CA PHE A 178 -2.82 -8.58 5.75
C PHE A 178 -3.14 -9.27 7.07
N TYR A 179 -4.36 -9.05 7.58
CA TYR A 179 -4.80 -9.59 8.85
C TYR A 179 -6.24 -10.08 8.77
N ASP A 180 -6.57 -11.05 9.59
CA ASP A 180 -7.95 -11.33 9.92
C ASP A 180 -8.54 -10.29 10.89
N ASN A 181 -9.81 -10.39 11.21
CA ASN A 181 -10.53 -9.42 12.03
C ASN A 181 -9.98 -9.24 13.45
N ARG A 182 -9.28 -10.23 14.02
CA ARG A 182 -8.66 -10.16 15.35
C ARG A 182 -7.69 -8.96 15.49
N VAL A 183 -7.20 -8.44 14.38
CA VAL A 183 -6.30 -7.29 14.36
C VAL A 183 -6.89 -6.07 15.07
N VAL A 184 -8.21 -5.87 14.98
CA VAL A 184 -8.89 -4.73 15.62
C VAL A 184 -8.82 -4.83 17.14
N GLU A 185 -9.03 -6.02 17.69
CA GLU A 185 -8.89 -6.29 19.12
C GLU A 185 -7.44 -6.11 19.56
N TYR A 186 -6.49 -6.76 18.87
CA TYR A 186 -5.07 -6.71 19.22
C TYR A 186 -4.52 -5.28 19.15
N ALA A 187 -4.85 -4.51 18.11
CA ALA A 187 -4.45 -3.11 18.01
C ALA A 187 -4.97 -2.25 19.16
N SER A 188 -6.18 -2.56 19.66
CA SER A 188 -6.78 -1.84 20.80
C SER A 188 -6.07 -2.11 22.14
N THR A 189 -5.32 -3.21 22.25
CA THR A 189 -4.58 -3.59 23.48
C THR A 189 -3.15 -3.06 23.51
N LEU A 190 -2.63 -2.57 22.38
CA LEU A 190 -1.27 -2.06 22.30
C LEU A 190 -1.03 -0.88 23.22
N LYS A 191 0.19 -0.76 23.69
CA LYS A 191 0.69 0.42 24.43
C LYS A 191 1.68 1.17 23.55
N PRO A 192 1.75 2.50 23.67
CA PRO A 192 2.78 3.25 22.97
C PRO A 192 4.18 2.78 23.35
N SER A 193 5.05 2.67 22.34
CA SER A 193 6.48 2.37 22.52
C SER A 193 7.21 3.51 23.22
N ALA A 194 8.52 3.33 23.46
CA ALA A 194 9.38 4.40 23.96
C ALA A 194 9.43 5.63 23.04
N ARG A 195 9.03 5.49 21.77
CA ARG A 195 8.88 6.57 20.80
C ARG A 195 7.52 7.29 20.88
N GLY A 196 6.60 6.78 21.70
CA GLY A 196 5.24 7.30 21.83
C GLY A 196 4.30 6.83 20.71
N GLU A 197 4.68 5.80 19.92
CA GLU A 197 3.93 5.28 18.77
C GLU A 197 3.32 3.91 19.06
N TYR A 198 2.12 3.63 18.53
CA TYR A 198 1.54 2.29 18.48
C TYR A 198 2.19 1.54 17.30
N GLU A 199 3.21 0.74 17.63
CA GLU A 199 4.06 0.11 16.62
C GLU A 199 3.34 -1.06 15.92
N ILE A 200 3.44 -1.07 14.58
CA ILE A 200 2.94 -2.19 13.80
C ILE A 200 3.75 -3.47 14.06
N THR A 201 5.02 -3.33 14.40
CA THR A 201 5.90 -4.44 14.77
C THR A 201 5.43 -5.15 16.03
N ASP A 202 4.92 -4.41 17.02
CA ASP A 202 4.35 -5.01 18.24
C ASP A 202 3.05 -5.76 17.94
N LEU A 203 2.22 -5.22 17.04
CA LEU A 203 1.04 -5.92 16.54
C LEU A 203 1.41 -7.24 15.83
N ASN A 204 2.41 -7.19 14.95
CA ASN A 204 2.92 -8.39 14.25
C ASN A 204 3.48 -9.42 15.23
N ARG A 205 4.11 -9.01 16.34
CA ARG A 205 4.60 -9.93 17.40
C ARG A 205 3.46 -10.69 18.05
N ILE A 206 2.30 -10.08 18.27
CA ILE A 206 1.14 -10.78 18.85
C ILE A 206 0.73 -11.94 17.94
N PHE A 207 0.67 -11.74 16.61
CA PHE A 207 0.38 -12.80 15.65
C PHE A 207 1.50 -13.84 15.60
N LEU A 208 2.76 -13.41 15.65
CA LEU A 208 3.92 -14.34 15.67
C LEU A 208 3.92 -15.25 16.90
N GLU A 209 3.69 -14.71 18.09
CA GLU A 209 3.63 -15.45 19.36
C GLU A 209 2.49 -16.47 19.40
N LYS A 210 1.39 -16.18 18.70
CA LYS A 210 0.27 -17.11 18.53
C LYS A 210 0.51 -18.18 17.44
N GLY A 211 1.61 -18.05 16.69
CA GLY A 211 1.91 -18.93 15.57
C GLY A 211 1.12 -18.63 14.30
N ASP A 212 0.47 -17.46 14.22
CA ASP A 212 -0.46 -17.05 13.17
C ASP A 212 0.13 -15.97 12.24
N LEU A 213 1.45 -15.83 12.15
CA LEU A 213 2.12 -14.90 11.24
C LEU A 213 2.88 -15.67 10.16
N ASP A 214 2.61 -15.31 8.91
CA ASP A 214 3.38 -15.70 7.74
C ASP A 214 4.14 -14.51 7.16
N LEU A 215 5.35 -14.75 6.64
CA LEU A 215 6.11 -13.75 5.92
C LEU A 215 6.44 -14.25 4.52
N GLN A 216 6.02 -13.47 3.51
CA GLN A 216 6.39 -13.71 2.12
C GLN A 216 7.58 -12.85 1.72
N VAL A 217 8.63 -13.45 1.18
CA VAL A 217 9.84 -12.72 0.76
C VAL A 217 9.66 -12.16 -0.65
N LEU A 218 9.80 -10.84 -0.78
CA LEU A 218 9.91 -10.15 -2.06
C LEU A 218 11.31 -10.35 -2.64
N GLY A 219 11.46 -11.37 -3.50
CA GLY A 219 12.73 -11.85 -4.01
C GLY A 219 13.42 -10.89 -5.00
N ARG A 220 14.40 -11.44 -5.73
CA ARG A 220 15.10 -10.71 -6.80
C ARG A 220 14.13 -10.37 -7.92
N GLY A 221 14.33 -9.19 -8.55
CA GLY A 221 13.43 -8.69 -9.60
C GLY A 221 12.15 -8.05 -9.07
N PHE A 222 11.94 -8.04 -7.74
CA PHE A 222 10.86 -7.30 -7.11
C PHE A 222 11.39 -5.99 -6.54
N SER A 223 10.72 -4.89 -6.85
CA SER A 223 11.06 -3.56 -6.34
C SER A 223 10.07 -3.13 -5.28
N TRP A 224 10.62 -2.64 -4.18
CA TRP A 224 9.91 -1.91 -3.15
C TRP A 224 10.65 -0.62 -2.89
N VAL A 225 9.93 0.49 -2.92
CA VAL A 225 10.49 1.82 -2.68
C VAL A 225 9.67 2.50 -1.58
N ASP A 226 10.36 2.84 -0.48
CA ASP A 226 9.85 3.75 0.55
C ASP A 226 10.26 5.18 0.18
N THR A 227 9.27 6.00 -0.18
CA THR A 227 9.48 7.39 -0.64
C THR A 227 9.61 8.39 0.53
N GLY A 228 10.25 7.98 1.62
CA GLY A 228 10.37 8.74 2.87
C GLY A 228 11.34 9.91 2.86
N THR A 229 12.17 10.06 1.82
CA THR A 229 13.18 11.12 1.66
C THR A 229 13.09 11.73 0.26
N ILE A 230 13.70 12.90 0.06
CA ILE A 230 13.78 13.57 -1.26
C ILE A 230 14.49 12.66 -2.27
N GLU A 231 15.60 12.03 -1.86
CA GLU A 231 16.37 11.14 -2.73
C GLU A 231 15.56 9.90 -3.11
N SER A 232 14.92 9.21 -2.13
CA SER A 232 14.13 8.02 -2.44
C SER A 232 12.90 8.34 -3.28
N MET A 233 12.33 9.54 -3.17
CA MET A 233 11.23 9.99 -4.02
C MET A 233 11.70 10.25 -5.45
N ALA A 234 12.87 10.85 -5.64
CA ALA A 234 13.49 11.05 -6.95
C ALA A 234 13.86 9.70 -7.60
N ASP A 235 14.44 8.78 -6.83
CA ASP A 235 14.74 7.41 -7.28
C ASP A 235 13.48 6.65 -7.69
N ALA A 236 12.40 6.77 -6.91
CA ALA A 236 11.10 6.19 -7.26
C ALA A 236 10.58 6.70 -8.61
N ALA A 237 10.61 8.02 -8.82
CA ALA A 237 10.16 8.62 -10.08
C ALA A 237 11.03 8.17 -11.27
N ASN A 238 12.34 8.10 -11.10
CA ASN A 238 13.27 7.60 -12.13
C ASN A 238 13.05 6.11 -12.41
N TYR A 239 12.82 5.31 -11.38
CA TYR A 239 12.53 3.89 -11.51
C TYR A 239 11.24 3.66 -12.30
N VAL A 240 10.13 4.28 -11.90
CA VAL A 240 8.84 4.17 -12.58
C VAL A 240 8.97 4.58 -14.04
N ARG A 241 9.57 5.75 -14.31
CA ARG A 241 9.82 6.24 -15.66
C ARG A 241 10.60 5.23 -16.50
N SER A 242 11.66 4.66 -15.95
CA SER A 242 12.52 3.72 -16.68
C SER A 242 11.79 2.42 -17.02
N ILE A 243 11.04 1.87 -16.06
CA ILE A 243 10.26 0.64 -16.28
C ILE A 243 9.17 0.87 -17.32
N GLU A 244 8.38 1.93 -17.19
CA GLU A 244 7.30 2.24 -18.15
C GLU A 244 7.85 2.50 -19.56
N HIS A 245 9.00 3.18 -19.67
CA HIS A 245 9.63 3.42 -20.96
C HIS A 245 10.14 2.13 -21.63
N ILE A 246 10.76 1.25 -20.84
CA ILE A 246 11.31 -0.02 -21.37
C ILE A 246 10.21 -1.01 -21.74
N GLN A 247 9.16 -1.11 -20.92
CA GLN A 247 8.09 -2.07 -21.12
C GLN A 247 7.01 -1.58 -22.09
N GLY A 248 6.88 -0.26 -22.27
CA GLY A 248 5.82 0.34 -23.11
C GLY A 248 4.44 0.33 -22.46
N ILE A 249 4.33 -0.08 -21.19
CA ILE A 249 3.11 -0.09 -20.39
C ILE A 249 3.32 0.67 -19.09
N ARG A 250 2.24 1.24 -18.55
CA ARG A 250 2.29 1.92 -17.26
C ARG A 250 2.15 0.95 -16.11
N ILE A 251 2.66 1.32 -14.96
CA ILE A 251 2.50 0.54 -13.73
C ILE A 251 1.54 1.26 -12.78
N SER A 252 0.80 0.48 -11.99
CA SER A 252 -0.09 1.02 -10.94
C SER A 252 -1.10 2.03 -11.48
N VAL A 253 -1.87 1.64 -12.50
CA VAL A 253 -2.97 2.42 -13.08
C VAL A 253 -4.29 1.86 -12.57
N PRO A 254 -4.96 2.51 -11.58
CA PRO A 254 -6.19 2.00 -10.98
C PRO A 254 -7.29 1.72 -12.00
N GLU A 255 -7.50 2.62 -12.96
CA GLU A 255 -8.55 2.51 -13.98
C GLU A 255 -8.30 1.31 -14.93
N GLU A 256 -7.04 1.03 -15.24
CA GLU A 256 -6.67 -0.16 -16.03
C GLU A 256 -6.98 -1.44 -15.28
N ILE A 257 -6.60 -1.51 -13.99
CA ILE A 257 -6.90 -2.65 -13.12
C ILE A 257 -8.41 -2.87 -13.04
N ALA A 258 -9.18 -1.81 -12.82
CA ALA A 258 -10.63 -1.87 -12.77
C ALA A 258 -11.25 -2.37 -14.09
N PHE A 259 -10.77 -1.87 -15.22
CA PHE A 259 -11.27 -2.26 -16.54
C PHE A 259 -11.00 -3.73 -16.87
N TYR A 260 -9.75 -4.21 -16.68
CA TYR A 260 -9.42 -5.61 -16.95
C TYR A 260 -10.11 -6.60 -16.01
N ASN A 261 -10.50 -6.16 -14.82
CA ASN A 261 -11.28 -6.97 -13.89
C ASN A 261 -12.80 -6.83 -14.05
N GLY A 262 -13.25 -6.03 -15.04
CA GLY A 262 -14.67 -5.83 -15.32
C GLY A 262 -15.42 -5.04 -14.24
N TRP A 263 -14.69 -4.24 -13.44
CA TRP A 263 -15.27 -3.40 -12.39
C TRP A 263 -15.82 -2.10 -12.95
N ILE A 264 -15.28 -1.65 -14.08
CA ILE A 264 -15.80 -0.56 -14.90
C ILE A 264 -15.95 -1.00 -16.34
N SER A 265 -16.92 -0.41 -17.04
CA SER A 265 -17.15 -0.61 -18.47
C SER A 265 -16.14 0.14 -19.33
N LYS A 266 -16.14 -0.16 -20.63
CA LYS A 266 -15.34 0.59 -21.61
C LYS A 266 -15.79 2.04 -21.70
N GLU A 267 -17.07 2.28 -21.60
CA GLU A 267 -17.69 3.61 -21.65
C GLU A 267 -17.24 4.46 -20.46
N GLU A 268 -17.23 3.88 -19.24
CA GLU A 268 -16.75 4.55 -18.01
C GLU A 268 -15.25 4.83 -18.11
N LEU A 269 -14.44 3.88 -18.59
CA LEU A 269 -13.00 4.11 -18.80
C LEU A 269 -12.75 5.25 -19.80
N LEU A 270 -13.53 5.33 -20.89
CA LEU A 270 -13.42 6.41 -21.86
C LEU A 270 -13.85 7.75 -21.28
N ALA A 271 -14.89 7.78 -20.45
CA ALA A 271 -15.34 9.01 -19.77
C ALA A 271 -14.22 9.55 -18.86
N THR A 272 -13.62 8.70 -18.01
CA THR A 272 -12.47 9.08 -17.19
C THR A 272 -11.27 9.55 -18.03
N ALA A 273 -11.00 8.88 -19.15
CA ALA A 273 -9.92 9.29 -20.06
C ALA A 273 -10.18 10.66 -20.70
N GLU A 274 -11.45 11.04 -20.94
CA GLU A 274 -11.81 12.40 -21.44
C GLU A 274 -11.61 13.45 -20.35
N GLU A 275 -11.91 13.17 -19.08
CA GLU A 275 -11.63 14.08 -17.96
C GLU A 275 -10.13 14.40 -17.84
N TYR A 276 -9.26 13.44 -18.09
CA TYR A 276 -7.80 13.65 -18.14
C TYR A 276 -7.32 14.36 -19.41
N GLY A 277 -8.22 14.60 -20.38
CA GLY A 277 -8.03 15.44 -21.55
C GLY A 277 -6.91 14.95 -22.48
N LYS A 278 -5.97 15.88 -22.80
CA LYS A 278 -4.83 15.61 -23.68
C LYS A 278 -3.59 15.05 -22.96
N SER A 279 -3.70 14.75 -21.67
CA SER A 279 -2.57 14.24 -20.91
C SER A 279 -2.08 12.89 -21.47
N PRO A 280 -0.79 12.56 -21.34
CA PRO A 280 -0.28 11.23 -21.70
C PRO A 280 -0.98 10.10 -20.94
N TYR A 281 -1.44 10.34 -19.72
CA TYR A 281 -2.20 9.40 -18.91
C TYR A 281 -3.59 9.13 -19.52
N GLY A 282 -4.35 10.16 -19.88
CA GLY A 282 -5.64 10.00 -20.55
C GLY A 282 -5.53 9.31 -21.92
N GLN A 283 -4.45 9.60 -22.69
CA GLN A 283 -4.20 8.89 -23.96
C GLN A 283 -3.89 7.39 -23.76
N TYR A 284 -3.21 7.05 -22.67
CA TYR A 284 -2.94 5.67 -22.29
C TYR A 284 -4.26 4.91 -22.02
N LEU A 285 -5.17 5.48 -21.22
CA LEU A 285 -6.49 4.87 -20.95
C LEU A 285 -7.32 4.69 -22.22
N LYS A 286 -7.28 5.66 -23.15
CA LYS A 286 -7.94 5.54 -24.48
C LYS A 286 -7.36 4.37 -25.29
N ASN A 287 -6.05 4.12 -25.20
CA ASN A 287 -5.41 3.00 -25.89
C ASN A 287 -5.80 1.66 -25.27
N ILE A 288 -5.94 1.57 -23.96
CA ILE A 288 -6.48 0.39 -23.26
C ILE A 288 -7.91 0.10 -23.72
N ALA A 289 -8.79 1.10 -23.69
CA ALA A 289 -10.19 0.95 -24.12
C ALA A 289 -10.34 0.51 -25.59
N LYS A 290 -9.36 0.84 -26.45
CA LYS A 290 -9.30 0.40 -27.86
C LYS A 290 -8.70 -0.99 -28.03
N GLY A 291 -8.17 -1.63 -26.99
CA GLY A 291 -7.48 -2.92 -27.05
C GLY A 291 -6.08 -2.87 -27.66
N ASN A 292 -5.48 -1.67 -27.78
CA ASN A 292 -4.11 -1.47 -28.29
C ASN A 292 -3.04 -1.90 -27.29
N ILE A 293 -3.39 -1.95 -26.02
CA ILE A 293 -2.53 -2.40 -24.92
C ILE A 293 -3.25 -3.56 -24.26
N GLN A 294 -2.58 -4.68 -24.15
CA GLN A 294 -3.09 -5.89 -23.50
C GLN A 294 -2.08 -6.33 -22.45
N ASP A 295 -2.47 -6.21 -21.19
CA ASP A 295 -1.73 -6.78 -20.08
C ASP A 295 -2.58 -7.87 -19.41
N THR A 296 -2.02 -9.07 -19.29
CA THR A 296 -2.66 -10.19 -18.62
C THR A 296 -2.34 -10.27 -17.12
N ILE A 297 -1.46 -9.38 -16.62
CA ILE A 297 -0.94 -9.43 -15.25
C ILE A 297 -1.88 -8.71 -14.27
N THR A 298 -2.66 -7.76 -14.75
CA THR A 298 -3.57 -6.94 -13.93
C THR A 298 -4.89 -7.64 -13.58
N LYS A 299 -5.17 -8.82 -14.13
CA LYS A 299 -6.36 -9.59 -13.77
C LYS A 299 -6.23 -10.21 -12.38
N VAL A 300 -7.22 -9.96 -11.56
CA VAL A 300 -7.39 -10.52 -10.22
C VAL A 300 -8.09 -11.87 -10.25
#